data_c7eea8ad719fc52e174d02f6682ec783
#
_entry.id   c7eea8ad719fc52e174d02f6682ec783
#
_cell.length_a   1.000
_cell.length_b   1.000
_cell.length_c   1.000
_cell.angle_alpha   90.00
_cell.angle_beta   90.00
_cell.angle_gamma   90.00
#
_symmetry.space_group_name_H-M   'P 1'
#
loop_
_entity.id
_entity.type
_entity.pdbx_description
1 polymer ?
#
loop_
_entity_poly.entity_id
_entity_poly.type
_entity_poly.pdbx_seq_one_letter_code
_entity_poly.pdbx_strand_id
1 'polypeptide(L)'
;IAGESAGGALAVSCGLSEVGKYLKLVIPIYGALDVCSASDLDYWDYDLYNVIPEHKKYVITRLNRFRNLNGTLQNLYLNDISDAKNPMASPLYATDLSNLSNVLMIEAEYDYFRLSNDLFVEHLWNADIPCEVIRYQGMDHGFYDRLGYCEQTKDCILEIAKHIK
;
A
#
# COMPACT_ATOMS: atom_id res chain seq x y z
N ILE A 1 7.63 2.05 12.80
CA ILE A 1 8.08 2.52 11.47
C ILE A 1 6.88 2.89 10.64
N ALA A 2 6.98 3.95 9.85
CA ALA A 2 5.95 4.39 8.92
C ALA A 2 6.57 4.83 7.60
N GLY A 3 5.80 4.75 6.52
CA GLY A 3 6.20 5.27 5.22
C GLY A 3 5.02 5.34 4.26
N GLU A 4 5.10 6.26 3.29
CA GLU A 4 4.06 6.44 2.29
C GLU A 4 4.53 5.89 0.93
N SER A 5 3.62 5.36 0.11
CA SER A 5 3.91 4.89 -1.26
C SER A 5 5.04 3.84 -1.28
N ALA A 6 6.14 4.11 -1.97
CA ALA A 6 7.36 3.30 -1.93
C ALA A 6 7.92 3.17 -0.50
N GLY A 7 7.84 4.24 0.32
CA GLY A 7 8.20 4.20 1.73
C GLY A 7 7.30 3.26 2.54
N GLY A 8 6.04 3.10 2.16
CA GLY A 8 5.11 2.12 2.75
C GLY A 8 5.57 0.68 2.48
N ALA A 9 6.00 0.38 1.25
CA ALA A 9 6.59 -0.91 0.91
C ALA A 9 7.87 -1.16 1.72
N LEU A 10 8.77 -0.17 1.80
CA LEU A 10 9.99 -0.28 2.60
C LEU A 10 9.69 -0.50 4.10
N ALA A 11 8.66 0.16 4.65
CA ALA A 11 8.24 -0.04 6.03
C ALA A 11 7.79 -1.49 6.28
N VAL A 12 7.02 -2.06 5.36
CA VAL A 12 6.60 -3.48 5.44
C VAL A 12 7.81 -4.41 5.28
N SER A 13 8.70 -4.16 4.31
CA SER A 13 9.91 -4.97 4.11
C SER A 13 10.82 -4.95 5.36
N CYS A 14 10.96 -3.80 6.02
CA CYS A 14 11.63 -3.73 7.32
C CYS A 14 10.92 -4.58 8.38
N GLY A 15 9.58 -4.53 8.41
CA GLY A 15 8.77 -5.35 9.33
C GLY A 15 8.90 -6.85 9.10
N LEU A 16 9.06 -7.29 7.85
CA LEU A 16 9.26 -8.69 7.48
C LEU A 16 10.67 -9.20 7.82
N SER A 17 11.65 -8.31 7.90
CA SER A 17 13.03 -8.66 8.19
C SER A 17 13.25 -9.01 9.68
N GLU A 18 14.46 -9.47 10.03
CA GLU A 18 14.87 -9.73 11.42
C GLU A 18 14.71 -8.53 12.37
N VAL A 19 14.67 -7.30 11.83
CA VAL A 19 14.43 -6.07 12.59
C VAL A 19 12.96 -5.97 13.02
N GLY A 20 12.03 -6.58 12.26
CA GLY A 20 10.59 -6.51 12.49
C GLY A 20 10.17 -6.91 13.90
N LYS A 21 10.81 -7.93 14.48
CA LYS A 21 10.55 -8.42 15.86
C LYS A 21 10.76 -7.35 16.95
N TYR A 22 11.49 -6.27 16.64
CA TYR A 22 11.70 -5.14 17.55
C TYR A 22 10.76 -3.96 17.28
N LEU A 23 9.99 -4.01 16.17
CA LEU A 23 9.04 -2.96 15.81
C LEU A 23 7.72 -3.23 16.51
N LYS A 24 7.17 -2.23 17.19
CA LYS A 24 5.86 -2.31 17.83
C LYS A 24 4.70 -2.10 16.85
N LEU A 25 4.96 -1.37 15.79
CA LEU A 25 3.94 -0.98 14.81
C LEU A 25 4.58 -0.68 13.46
N VAL A 26 3.98 -1.20 12.40
CA VAL A 26 4.33 -0.90 11.00
C VAL A 26 3.15 -0.18 10.36
N ILE A 27 3.39 0.99 9.77
CA ILE A 27 2.33 1.84 9.20
C ILE A 27 2.64 2.11 7.72
N PRO A 28 2.22 1.22 6.81
CA PRO A 28 2.23 1.52 5.39
C PRO A 28 1.07 2.47 5.05
N ILE A 29 1.39 3.61 4.47
CA ILE A 29 0.42 4.58 3.99
C ILE A 29 0.34 4.42 2.47
N TYR A 30 -0.77 3.91 1.96
CA TYR A 30 -0.99 3.51 0.56
C TYR A 30 0.27 2.87 -0.06
N GLY A 31 0.80 1.83 0.60
CA GLY A 31 2.07 1.22 0.22
C GLY A 31 2.07 0.60 -1.17
N ALA A 32 3.17 0.76 -1.90
CA ALA A 32 3.40 0.08 -3.19
C ALA A 32 3.89 -1.37 -2.93
N LEU A 33 2.98 -2.23 -2.44
CA LEU A 33 3.34 -3.57 -1.95
C LEU A 33 3.59 -4.60 -3.04
N ASP A 34 3.38 -4.24 -4.29
CA ASP A 34 3.67 -5.06 -5.47
C ASP A 34 4.29 -4.20 -6.57
N VAL A 35 5.51 -4.55 -6.98
CA VAL A 35 6.25 -3.86 -8.05
C VAL A 35 6.11 -4.56 -9.41
N CYS A 36 5.36 -5.67 -9.50
CA CYS A 36 5.12 -6.36 -10.77
C CYS A 36 4.45 -5.44 -11.78
N SER A 37 4.73 -5.68 -13.07
CA SER A 37 4.06 -4.96 -14.16
C SER A 37 2.54 -5.16 -14.09
N ALA A 38 1.79 -4.13 -14.40
CA ALA A 38 0.32 -4.17 -14.37
C ALA A 38 -0.29 -5.26 -15.29
N SER A 39 0.44 -5.70 -16.32
CA SER A 39 0.04 -6.82 -17.19
C SER A 39 0.11 -8.17 -16.48
N ASP A 40 0.87 -8.27 -15.39
CA ASP A 40 1.16 -9.51 -14.69
C ASP A 40 0.32 -9.65 -13.41
N LEU A 41 -0.58 -8.67 -13.15
CA LEU A 41 -1.46 -8.62 -11.98
C LEU A 41 -2.82 -9.20 -12.33
N ASP A 42 -3.06 -10.44 -11.99
CA ASP A 42 -4.34 -11.15 -12.17
C ASP A 42 -5.44 -10.70 -11.20
N TYR A 43 -5.07 -10.08 -10.09
CA TYR A 43 -6.00 -9.55 -9.08
C TYR A 43 -6.48 -8.13 -9.37
N TRP A 44 -5.87 -7.41 -10.34
CA TRP A 44 -6.13 -5.99 -10.53
C TRP A 44 -7.16 -5.72 -11.64
N ASP A 45 -8.28 -5.07 -11.30
CA ASP A 45 -9.33 -4.69 -12.24
C ASP A 45 -9.91 -3.32 -11.88
N TYR A 46 -10.29 -2.54 -12.90
CA TYR A 46 -11.00 -1.27 -12.74
C TYR A 46 -12.38 -1.43 -12.12
N ASP A 47 -13.07 -2.53 -12.36
CA ASP A 47 -14.43 -2.78 -11.87
C ASP A 47 -14.47 -3.05 -10.36
N LEU A 48 -13.31 -3.26 -9.73
CA LEU A 48 -13.16 -3.33 -8.27
C LEU A 48 -13.17 -1.95 -7.58
N TYR A 49 -13.21 -0.87 -8.38
CA TYR A 49 -13.36 0.50 -7.87
C TYR A 49 -14.80 0.97 -8.06
N ASN A 50 -15.51 1.17 -6.95
CA ASN A 50 -16.88 1.67 -6.98
C ASN A 50 -16.91 3.16 -7.29
N VAL A 51 -17.08 3.52 -8.54
CA VAL A 51 -17.04 4.90 -9.04
C VAL A 51 -18.35 5.27 -9.69
N ILE A 52 -18.96 6.38 -9.26
CA ILE A 52 -20.15 6.91 -9.93
C ILE A 52 -19.80 7.33 -11.38
N PRO A 53 -20.73 7.17 -12.34
CA PRO A 53 -20.46 7.38 -13.77
C PRO A 53 -19.82 8.73 -14.09
N GLU A 54 -20.27 9.80 -13.41
CA GLU A 54 -19.82 11.17 -13.62
C GLU A 54 -18.34 11.36 -13.29
N HIS A 55 -17.80 10.58 -12.33
CA HIS A 55 -16.41 10.66 -11.88
C HIS A 55 -15.50 9.60 -12.51
N LYS A 56 -16.07 8.62 -13.22
CA LYS A 56 -15.34 7.46 -13.76
C LYS A 56 -14.11 7.87 -14.58
N LYS A 57 -14.24 8.87 -15.45
CA LYS A 57 -13.13 9.36 -16.28
C LYS A 57 -11.95 9.87 -15.45
N TYR A 58 -12.22 10.61 -14.38
CA TYR A 58 -11.18 11.18 -13.54
C TYR A 58 -10.45 10.09 -12.74
N VAL A 59 -11.20 9.18 -12.12
CA VAL A 59 -10.63 8.07 -11.35
C VAL A 59 -9.79 7.17 -12.24
N ILE A 60 -10.30 6.74 -13.40
CA ILE A 60 -9.54 5.92 -14.35
C ILE A 60 -8.25 6.62 -14.80
N THR A 61 -8.29 7.92 -15.06
CA THR A 61 -7.08 8.68 -15.44
C THR A 61 -6.03 8.64 -14.34
N ARG A 62 -6.43 8.75 -13.09
CA ARG A 62 -5.52 8.68 -11.93
C ARG A 62 -4.95 7.28 -11.74
N LEU A 63 -5.79 6.24 -11.82
CA LEU A 63 -5.36 4.86 -11.74
C LEU A 63 -4.35 4.51 -12.84
N ASN A 64 -4.64 4.93 -14.09
CA ASN A 64 -3.76 4.70 -15.24
C ASN A 64 -2.39 5.36 -15.09
N ARG A 65 -2.30 6.50 -14.42
CA ARG A 65 -1.02 7.15 -14.17
C ARG A 65 -0.06 6.21 -13.44
N PHE A 66 -0.51 5.58 -12.35
CA PHE A 66 0.32 4.67 -11.56
C PHE A 66 0.45 3.29 -12.23
N ARG A 67 -0.62 2.81 -12.86
CA ARG A 67 -0.60 1.57 -13.64
C ARG A 67 0.49 1.60 -14.73
N ASN A 68 0.59 2.70 -15.47
CA ASN A 68 1.60 2.86 -16.51
C ASN A 68 3.01 3.10 -15.95
N LEU A 69 3.09 3.74 -14.78
CA LEU A 69 4.36 4.02 -14.12
C LEU A 69 4.98 2.76 -13.50
N ASN A 70 4.16 1.83 -13.03
CA ASN A 70 4.62 0.67 -12.26
C ASN A 70 5.64 -0.18 -13.05
N GLY A 71 5.38 -0.46 -14.34
CA GLY A 71 6.34 -1.19 -15.18
C GLY A 71 7.67 -0.45 -15.37
N THR A 72 7.65 0.88 -15.39
CA THR A 72 8.89 1.69 -15.44
C THR A 72 9.63 1.63 -14.10
N LEU A 73 8.90 1.73 -12.99
CA LEU A 73 9.48 1.62 -11.64
C LEU A 73 10.12 0.26 -11.41
N GLN A 74 9.49 -0.82 -11.85
CA GLN A 74 10.03 -2.16 -11.79
C GLN A 74 11.44 -2.24 -12.41
N ASN A 75 11.59 -1.71 -13.63
CA ASN A 75 12.86 -1.71 -14.36
C ASN A 75 13.95 -0.81 -13.74
N LEU A 76 13.55 0.20 -12.98
CA LEU A 76 14.48 1.09 -12.27
C LEU A 76 14.88 0.56 -10.89
N TYR A 77 13.98 -0.17 -10.24
CA TYR A 77 14.16 -0.65 -8.88
C TYR A 77 14.85 -2.01 -8.80
N LEU A 78 14.56 -2.90 -9.75
CA LEU A 78 15.10 -4.26 -9.76
C LEU A 78 16.34 -4.36 -10.67
N ASN A 79 17.34 -5.11 -10.21
CA ASN A 79 18.48 -5.49 -11.07
C ASN A 79 18.08 -6.61 -12.05
N ASP A 80 17.20 -7.52 -11.63
CA ASP A 80 16.63 -8.58 -12.44
C ASP A 80 15.11 -8.59 -12.26
N ILE A 81 14.38 -8.64 -13.37
CA ILE A 81 12.92 -8.65 -13.37
C ILE A 81 12.33 -9.90 -12.71
N SER A 82 13.09 -10.99 -12.68
CA SER A 82 12.71 -12.22 -11.96
C SER A 82 12.58 -12.01 -10.45
N ASP A 83 13.18 -10.95 -9.89
CA ASP A 83 13.06 -10.57 -8.49
C ASP A 83 11.79 -9.79 -8.16
N ALA A 84 10.90 -9.54 -9.14
CA ALA A 84 9.69 -8.74 -8.92
C ALA A 84 8.78 -9.32 -7.81
N LYS A 85 8.74 -10.64 -7.66
CA LYS A 85 7.99 -11.33 -6.60
C LYS A 85 8.81 -11.65 -5.36
N ASN A 86 10.04 -11.16 -5.27
CA ASN A 86 10.82 -11.25 -4.04
C ASN A 86 10.13 -10.44 -2.93
N PRO A 87 9.86 -11.01 -1.74
CA PRO A 87 9.17 -10.30 -0.65
C PRO A 87 9.83 -9.00 -0.20
N MET A 88 11.14 -8.86 -0.40
CA MET A 88 11.85 -7.62 -0.08
C MET A 88 11.58 -6.50 -1.10
N ALA A 89 11.18 -6.86 -2.33
CA ALA A 89 10.78 -5.91 -3.38
C ALA A 89 9.26 -5.74 -3.43
N SER A 90 8.52 -6.84 -3.28
CA SER A 90 7.06 -6.89 -3.28
C SER A 90 6.56 -7.61 -2.02
N PRO A 91 6.35 -6.89 -0.91
CA PRO A 91 5.90 -7.48 0.36
C PRO A 91 4.64 -8.31 0.26
N LEU A 92 3.78 -8.05 -0.72
CA LEU A 92 2.57 -8.84 -0.99
C LEU A 92 2.86 -10.35 -1.10
N TYR A 93 4.03 -10.74 -1.61
CA TYR A 93 4.38 -12.15 -1.83
C TYR A 93 5.11 -12.81 -0.64
N ALA A 94 5.16 -12.13 0.51
CA ALA A 94 5.74 -12.73 1.71
C ALA A 94 4.89 -13.90 2.21
N THR A 95 5.54 -15.06 2.41
CA THR A 95 4.91 -16.27 2.95
C THR A 95 5.15 -16.43 4.45
N ASP A 96 6.18 -15.78 4.98
CA ASP A 96 6.47 -15.72 6.41
C ASP A 96 6.28 -14.29 6.92
N LEU A 97 5.26 -14.10 7.75
CA LEU A 97 4.88 -12.83 8.37
C LEU A 97 5.22 -12.78 9.87
N SER A 98 5.92 -13.80 10.39
CA SER A 98 6.12 -14.02 11.83
C SER A 98 6.90 -12.90 12.55
N ASN A 99 7.66 -12.10 11.80
CA ASN A 99 8.38 -10.94 12.34
C ASN A 99 7.50 -9.68 12.50
N LEU A 100 6.31 -9.65 11.86
CA LEU A 100 5.36 -8.53 12.00
C LEU A 100 4.58 -8.67 13.31
N SER A 101 4.52 -7.61 14.10
CA SER A 101 3.77 -7.60 15.36
C SER A 101 2.39 -6.96 15.22
N ASN A 102 2.32 -5.74 14.74
CA ASN A 102 1.08 -4.99 14.50
C ASN A 102 1.23 -4.16 13.22
N VAL A 103 0.14 -4.04 12.46
CA VAL A 103 0.09 -3.22 11.27
C VAL A 103 -1.09 -2.25 11.34
N LEU A 104 -0.85 -0.97 11.04
CA LEU A 104 -1.89 0.00 10.75
C LEU A 104 -1.83 0.32 9.26
N MET A 105 -2.73 -0.29 8.49
CA MET A 105 -2.82 -0.06 7.05
C MET A 105 -3.63 1.21 6.76
N ILE A 106 -3.01 2.19 6.15
CA ILE A 106 -3.69 3.40 5.66
C ILE A 106 -3.87 3.30 4.16
N GLU A 107 -5.10 3.46 3.69
CA GLU A 107 -5.43 3.31 2.28
C GLU A 107 -6.15 4.54 1.71
N ALA A 108 -6.02 4.76 0.42
CA ALA A 108 -6.84 5.68 -0.35
C ALA A 108 -7.80 4.89 -1.25
N GLU A 109 -9.08 5.28 -1.28
CA GLU A 109 -10.14 4.54 -1.98
C GLU A 109 -9.84 4.36 -3.48
N TYR A 110 -9.34 5.41 -4.14
CA TYR A 110 -9.08 5.46 -5.57
C TYR A 110 -7.59 5.39 -5.90
N ASP A 111 -6.87 4.54 -5.15
CA ASP A 111 -5.44 4.31 -5.35
C ASP A 111 -5.18 3.05 -6.19
N TYR A 112 -4.24 3.11 -7.12
CA TYR A 112 -3.78 1.96 -7.91
C TYR A 112 -3.29 0.81 -7.02
N PHE A 113 -2.57 1.13 -5.94
CA PHE A 113 -1.99 0.13 -5.02
C PHE A 113 -2.99 -0.42 -4.00
N ARG A 114 -4.22 0.11 -3.93
CA ARG A 114 -5.22 -0.33 -2.95
C ARG A 114 -5.47 -1.84 -3.02
N LEU A 115 -5.60 -2.41 -4.22
CA LEU A 115 -5.91 -3.83 -4.37
C LEU A 115 -4.79 -4.74 -3.84
N SER A 116 -3.52 -4.36 -4.00
CA SER A 116 -2.41 -5.09 -3.38
C SER A 116 -2.39 -4.93 -1.86
N ASN A 117 -2.80 -3.78 -1.34
CA ASN A 117 -2.93 -3.54 0.09
C ASN A 117 -4.08 -4.36 0.68
N ASP A 118 -5.24 -4.40 0.02
CA ASP A 118 -6.39 -5.24 0.40
C ASP A 118 -5.96 -6.73 0.54
N LEU A 119 -5.25 -7.27 -0.46
CA LEU A 119 -4.75 -8.64 -0.42
C LEU A 119 -3.72 -8.86 0.68
N PHE A 120 -2.82 -7.91 0.91
CA PHE A 120 -1.85 -8.04 1.99
C PHE A 120 -2.52 -8.02 3.37
N VAL A 121 -3.58 -7.23 3.55
CA VAL A 121 -4.41 -7.24 4.77
C VAL A 121 -5.05 -8.62 4.99
N GLU A 122 -5.57 -9.25 3.94
CA GLU A 122 -6.10 -10.61 4.02
C GLU A 122 -5.02 -11.62 4.43
N HIS A 123 -3.78 -11.48 3.91
CA HIS A 123 -2.66 -12.33 4.33
C HIS A 123 -2.33 -12.13 5.82
N LEU A 124 -2.34 -10.87 6.32
CA LEU A 124 -2.10 -10.58 7.74
C LEU A 124 -3.17 -11.23 8.62
N TRP A 125 -4.44 -11.07 8.29
CA TRP A 125 -5.53 -11.67 9.06
C TRP A 125 -5.50 -13.19 9.05
N ASN A 126 -5.19 -13.82 7.91
CA ASN A 126 -5.05 -15.28 7.79
C ASN A 126 -3.86 -15.82 8.60
N ALA A 127 -2.86 -14.99 8.88
CA ALA A 127 -1.70 -15.32 9.70
C ALA A 127 -1.86 -14.91 11.17
N ASP A 128 -3.06 -14.48 11.61
CA ASP A 128 -3.35 -13.96 12.94
C ASP A 128 -2.49 -12.76 13.35
N ILE A 129 -1.99 -11.98 12.38
CA ILE A 129 -1.26 -10.74 12.64
C ILE A 129 -2.28 -9.60 12.85
N PRO A 130 -2.23 -8.89 14.00
CA PRO A 130 -3.13 -7.77 14.24
C PRO A 130 -2.95 -6.68 13.18
N CYS A 131 -4.02 -6.39 12.46
CA CYS A 131 -4.04 -5.35 11.43
C CYS A 131 -5.32 -4.53 11.52
N GLU A 132 -5.17 -3.23 11.74
CA GLU A 132 -6.23 -2.24 11.58
C GLU A 132 -6.10 -1.58 10.21
N VAL A 133 -7.26 -1.33 9.56
CA VAL A 133 -7.31 -0.70 8.24
C VAL A 133 -8.11 0.59 8.32
N ILE A 134 -7.51 1.70 7.90
CA ILE A 134 -8.20 2.99 7.75
C ILE A 134 -8.17 3.37 6.27
N ARG A 135 -9.34 3.31 5.63
CA ARG A 135 -9.49 3.69 4.21
C ARG A 135 -10.14 5.06 4.08
N TYR A 136 -9.42 5.99 3.47
CA TYR A 136 -9.90 7.35 3.23
C TYR A 136 -10.73 7.41 1.94
N GLN A 137 -12.04 7.59 2.12
CA GLN A 137 -12.99 7.69 1.02
C GLN A 137 -12.77 8.97 0.20
N GLY A 138 -12.93 8.84 -1.12
CA GLY A 138 -12.72 9.94 -2.07
C GLY A 138 -11.26 10.30 -2.31
N MET A 139 -10.32 9.69 -1.60
CA MET A 139 -8.90 9.99 -1.74
C MET A 139 -8.23 9.12 -2.80
N ASP A 140 -7.19 9.68 -3.42
CA ASP A 140 -6.31 9.02 -4.36
C ASP A 140 -4.87 8.95 -3.83
N HIS A 141 -3.98 8.31 -4.57
CA HIS A 141 -2.56 8.21 -4.23
C HIS A 141 -1.92 9.57 -3.98
N GLY A 142 -1.14 9.69 -2.90
CA GLY A 142 -0.46 10.93 -2.51
C GLY A 142 -1.36 11.92 -1.77
N PHE A 143 -2.51 11.49 -1.22
CA PHE A 143 -3.35 12.42 -0.45
C PHE A 143 -2.67 12.91 0.84
N TYR A 144 -1.76 12.13 1.41
CA TYR A 144 -1.04 12.46 2.64
C TYR A 144 -0.18 13.73 2.52
N ASP A 145 0.27 14.07 1.30
CA ASP A 145 1.07 15.27 1.02
C ASP A 145 0.25 16.56 0.97
N ARG A 146 -1.08 16.48 1.18
CA ARG A 146 -2.00 17.61 1.01
C ARG A 146 -2.39 18.28 2.32
N LEU A 147 -1.48 18.29 3.30
CA LEU A 147 -1.73 18.98 4.58
C LEU A 147 -1.99 20.47 4.35
N GLY A 148 -3.09 20.95 4.95
CA GLY A 148 -3.57 22.32 4.78
C GLY A 148 -4.55 22.51 3.60
N TYR A 149 -4.70 21.50 2.73
CA TYR A 149 -5.65 21.52 1.62
C TYR A 149 -6.72 20.41 1.71
N CYS A 150 -6.47 19.40 2.53
CA CYS A 150 -7.31 18.21 2.63
C CYS A 150 -7.49 17.84 4.11
N GLU A 151 -8.73 17.84 4.59
CA GLU A 151 -9.03 17.47 5.98
C GLU A 151 -8.70 16.00 6.28
N GLN A 152 -8.83 15.12 5.29
CA GLN A 152 -8.47 13.71 5.41
C GLN A 152 -6.98 13.52 5.70
N THR A 153 -6.10 14.38 5.16
CA THR A 153 -4.66 14.36 5.49
C THR A 153 -4.42 14.68 6.96
N LYS A 154 -5.09 15.70 7.46
CA LYS A 154 -4.99 16.10 8.88
C LYS A 154 -5.53 15.00 9.80
N ASP A 155 -6.67 14.42 9.44
CA ASP A 155 -7.27 13.32 10.18
C ASP A 155 -6.32 12.11 10.20
N CYS A 156 -5.75 11.72 9.05
CA CYS A 156 -4.79 10.63 8.94
C CYS A 156 -3.58 10.81 9.87
N ILE A 157 -3.01 12.03 9.92
CA ILE A 157 -1.89 12.33 10.82
C ILE A 157 -2.30 12.17 12.28
N LEU A 158 -3.51 12.59 12.64
CA LEU A 158 -4.03 12.49 14.02
C LEU A 158 -4.32 11.02 14.38
N GLU A 159 -4.86 10.23 13.45
CA GLU A 159 -5.08 8.78 13.66
C GLU A 159 -3.74 8.06 13.87
N ILE A 160 -2.75 8.29 13.01
CA ILE A 160 -1.40 7.74 13.20
C ILE A 160 -0.83 8.13 14.58
N ALA A 161 -0.99 9.39 14.99
CA ALA A 161 -0.48 9.87 16.28
C ALA A 161 -1.15 9.18 17.48
N LYS A 162 -2.41 8.73 17.37
CA LYS A 162 -3.08 7.94 18.42
C LYS A 162 -2.47 6.55 18.60
N HIS A 163 -1.99 5.94 17.53
CA HIS A 163 -1.43 4.58 17.52
C HIS A 163 0.05 4.52 17.96
N ILE A 164 0.77 5.66 17.96
CA ILE A 164 2.19 5.72 18.33
C ILE A 164 2.39 5.92 19.86
N LYS A 165 1.34 6.16 20.61
CA LYS A 165 1.40 6.48 22.06
C LYS A 165 1.75 5.27 22.95
#